data_d735976641174c04e1c2819d38820ed0
#
_entry.id   d735976641174c04e1c2819d38820ed0
#
_cell.length_a   1.000
_cell.length_b   1.000
_cell.length_c   1.000
_cell.angle_alpha   90.00
_cell.angle_beta   90.00
_cell.angle_gamma   90.00
#
_symmetry.space_group_name_H-M   'P 1'
#
loop_
_entity.id
_entity.type
_entity.pdbx_description
1 polymer ?
#
loop_
_entity_poly.entity_id
_entity_poly.type
_entity_poly.pdbx_seq_one_letter_code
_entity_poly.pdbx_strand_id
1 'polypeptide(L)'
;MKNDYTIRLENKEDYREVENLVRESFWNVYRPGCAEHYVLKCLRDDKDFVPELDFVMEKNGKIIGQNVFVRTVIKADDGRDVPIMTMGPICIIPELKRQGYGKLLLDYSLEQAAKLGCGALCFEGNIDFYGKSGFDFASKYGIRYHGLPEGEDASFFLCKELIPGYLDGITGEYSTPKGYFVCDENPEEFERYESEFPTKEKLKLPGQLF
;
A
#
# COMPACT_ATOMS: atom_id res chain seq x y z
N MET A 1 22.25 13.97 15.12
CA MET A 1 21.55 14.93 14.22
C MET A 1 20.07 14.77 14.50
N LYS A 2 19.32 15.84 14.77
CA LYS A 2 17.85 15.74 14.82
C LYS A 2 17.38 15.35 13.40
N ASN A 3 16.56 14.30 13.29
CA ASN A 3 15.90 13.98 12.03
C ASN A 3 15.12 15.23 11.59
N ASP A 4 15.19 15.58 10.32
CA ASP A 4 14.47 16.71 9.74
C ASP A 4 13.01 16.37 9.38
N TYR A 5 12.52 15.22 9.89
CA TYR A 5 11.16 14.70 9.70
C TYR A 5 10.64 14.05 10.99
N THR A 6 9.32 13.91 11.08
CA THR A 6 8.60 13.11 12.08
C THR A 6 7.63 12.16 11.39
N ILE A 7 7.36 11.01 12.01
CA ILE A 7 6.29 10.08 11.57
C ILE A 7 5.32 9.96 12.74
N ARG A 8 4.05 10.16 12.46
CA ARG A 8 2.94 10.04 13.42
C ARG A 8 1.73 9.38 12.79
N LEU A 9 0.76 9.02 13.62
CA LEU A 9 -0.55 8.60 13.12
C LEU A 9 -1.25 9.77 12.42
N GLU A 10 -2.02 9.46 11.38
CA GLU A 10 -2.92 10.38 10.71
C GLU A 10 -4.06 10.79 11.67
N ASN A 11 -4.47 12.03 11.60
CA ASN A 11 -5.66 12.54 12.28
C ASN A 11 -6.74 12.87 11.24
N LYS A 12 -7.99 12.98 11.68
CA LYS A 12 -9.10 13.30 10.76
C LYS A 12 -8.95 14.64 10.06
N GLU A 13 -8.30 15.59 10.73
CA GLU A 13 -7.99 16.91 10.19
C GLU A 13 -6.99 16.87 9.03
N ASP A 14 -6.18 15.79 8.95
CA ASP A 14 -5.19 15.59 7.89
C ASP A 14 -5.81 14.98 6.61
N TYR A 15 -6.98 14.33 6.72
CA TYR A 15 -7.53 13.48 5.67
C TYR A 15 -7.54 14.12 4.29
N ARG A 16 -8.01 15.35 4.17
CA ARG A 16 -8.08 16.04 2.87
C ARG A 16 -6.70 16.40 2.32
N GLU A 17 -5.77 16.80 3.19
CA GLU A 17 -4.38 17.07 2.79
C GLU A 17 -3.71 15.79 2.31
N VAL A 18 -3.89 14.68 3.02
CA VAL A 18 -3.32 13.37 2.68
C VAL A 18 -3.93 12.80 1.39
N GLU A 19 -5.26 12.90 1.20
CA GLU A 19 -5.91 12.50 -0.05
C GLU A 19 -5.34 13.28 -1.24
N ASN A 20 -5.16 14.59 -1.09
CA ASN A 20 -4.52 15.40 -2.13
C ASN A 20 -3.05 14.99 -2.37
N LEU A 21 -2.30 14.72 -1.31
CA LEU A 21 -0.92 14.23 -1.39
C LEU A 21 -0.85 12.91 -2.16
N VAL A 22 -1.72 11.95 -1.85
CA VAL A 22 -1.80 10.67 -2.56
C VAL A 22 -2.16 10.90 -4.02
N ARG A 23 -3.17 11.74 -4.29
CA ARG A 23 -3.57 12.09 -5.64
C ARG A 23 -2.41 12.66 -6.47
N GLU A 24 -1.68 13.64 -5.91
CA GLU A 24 -0.52 14.23 -6.58
C GLU A 24 0.60 13.22 -6.82
N SER A 25 0.81 12.30 -5.86
CA SER A 25 1.89 11.30 -5.93
C SER A 25 1.66 10.21 -6.96
N PHE A 26 0.38 9.85 -7.21
CA PHE A 26 0.00 8.77 -8.12
C PHE A 26 -0.58 9.25 -9.45
N TRP A 27 -0.77 10.57 -9.65
CA TRP A 27 -1.38 11.09 -10.87
C TRP A 27 -0.60 10.67 -12.13
N ASN A 28 -1.29 9.99 -13.05
CA ASN A 28 -0.75 9.45 -14.29
C ASN A 28 0.39 8.43 -14.10
N VAL A 29 0.51 7.79 -12.95
CA VAL A 29 1.56 6.78 -12.70
C VAL A 29 1.14 5.42 -13.26
N TYR A 30 0.05 4.85 -12.77
CA TYR A 30 -0.39 3.50 -13.16
C TYR A 30 -1.51 3.49 -14.18
N ARG A 31 -2.26 4.57 -14.27
CA ARG A 31 -3.37 4.81 -15.21
C ARG A 31 -3.49 6.29 -15.53
N PRO A 32 -4.23 6.68 -16.59
CA PRO A 32 -4.63 8.07 -16.77
C PRO A 32 -5.42 8.60 -15.56
N GLY A 33 -4.93 9.64 -14.90
CA GLY A 33 -5.42 10.06 -13.59
C GLY A 33 -4.85 9.20 -12.46
N CYS A 34 -5.60 8.98 -11.39
CA CYS A 34 -5.30 8.03 -10.33
C CYS A 34 -6.58 7.64 -9.57
N ALA A 35 -6.55 6.51 -8.87
CA ALA A 35 -7.64 6.02 -8.03
C ALA A 35 -7.26 5.96 -6.54
N GLU A 36 -5.97 5.99 -6.24
CA GLU A 36 -5.39 5.66 -4.93
C GLU A 36 -5.89 6.57 -3.80
N HIS A 37 -6.18 7.83 -4.07
CA HIS A 37 -6.72 8.77 -3.08
C HIS A 37 -8.18 8.45 -2.69
N TYR A 38 -8.98 7.92 -3.63
CA TYR A 38 -10.32 7.44 -3.33
C TYR A 38 -10.29 6.08 -2.62
N VAL A 39 -9.40 5.20 -3.03
CA VAL A 39 -9.12 3.93 -2.31
C VAL A 39 -8.76 4.23 -0.86
N LEU A 40 -7.82 5.14 -0.61
CA LEU A 40 -7.44 5.54 0.75
C LEU A 40 -8.65 6.05 1.56
N LYS A 41 -9.46 6.96 0.96
CA LYS A 41 -10.67 7.46 1.61
C LYS A 41 -11.61 6.33 2.04
N CYS A 42 -11.86 5.36 1.15
CA CYS A 42 -12.75 4.24 1.42
C CYS A 42 -12.17 3.23 2.41
N LEU A 43 -10.86 2.99 2.36
CA LEU A 43 -10.18 2.09 3.29
C LEU A 43 -10.31 2.54 4.74
N ARG A 44 -10.32 3.85 5.05
CA ARG A 44 -10.48 4.35 6.42
C ARG A 44 -11.80 3.94 7.08
N ASP A 45 -12.82 3.64 6.27
CA ASP A 45 -14.13 3.14 6.72
C ASP A 45 -14.24 1.61 6.61
N ASP A 46 -13.21 0.91 6.08
CA ASP A 46 -13.20 -0.54 5.96
C ASP A 46 -12.96 -1.20 7.33
N LYS A 47 -13.68 -2.30 7.61
CA LYS A 47 -13.56 -3.06 8.87
C LYS A 47 -12.18 -3.67 9.10
N ASP A 48 -11.45 -3.92 8.03
CA ASP A 48 -10.11 -4.53 8.05
C ASP A 48 -8.98 -3.47 8.05
N PHE A 49 -9.33 -2.19 8.02
CA PHE A 49 -8.38 -1.09 8.18
C PHE A 49 -7.66 -1.14 9.53
N VAL A 50 -6.40 -0.72 9.58
CA VAL A 50 -5.57 -0.75 10.78
C VAL A 50 -5.21 0.68 11.19
N PRO A 51 -6.06 1.38 11.96
CA PRO A 51 -5.83 2.78 12.33
C PRO A 51 -4.54 2.99 13.14
N GLU A 52 -4.05 1.96 13.83
CA GLU A 52 -2.77 1.99 14.54
C GLU A 52 -1.55 1.98 13.61
N LEU A 53 -1.76 1.76 12.31
CA LEU A 53 -0.74 1.74 11.26
C LEU A 53 -1.06 2.72 10.12
N ASP A 54 -1.90 3.70 10.37
CA ASP A 54 -2.18 4.80 9.45
C ASP A 54 -1.22 5.95 9.74
N PHE A 55 -0.13 6.03 8.95
CA PHE A 55 0.97 6.94 9.21
C PHE A 55 1.08 8.06 8.20
N VAL A 56 1.39 9.25 8.70
CA VAL A 56 1.88 10.38 7.93
C VAL A 56 3.31 10.71 8.31
N MET A 57 4.10 11.14 7.32
CA MET A 57 5.44 11.69 7.52
C MET A 57 5.39 13.20 7.31
N GLU A 58 5.88 13.95 8.29
CA GLU A 58 5.95 15.41 8.25
C GLU A 58 7.38 15.90 8.15
N LYS A 59 7.56 17.00 7.43
CA LYS A 59 8.81 17.77 7.33
C LYS A 59 8.51 19.26 7.29
N ASN A 60 9.15 20.00 8.19
CA ASN A 60 8.94 21.46 8.32
C ASN A 60 7.46 21.86 8.45
N GLY A 61 6.67 21.05 9.20
CA GLY A 61 5.25 21.31 9.45
C GLY A 61 4.32 21.02 8.25
N LYS A 62 4.78 20.28 7.24
CA LYS A 62 3.99 19.83 6.10
C LYS A 62 4.00 18.33 6.00
N ILE A 63 2.88 17.72 5.68
CA ILE A 63 2.80 16.28 5.38
C ILE A 63 3.46 16.04 4.03
N ILE A 64 4.44 15.14 4.01
CA ILE A 64 5.24 14.80 2.83
C ILE A 64 5.10 13.34 2.39
N GLY A 65 4.45 12.51 3.18
CA GLY A 65 4.27 11.09 2.87
C GLY A 65 3.21 10.44 3.72
N GLN A 66 2.74 9.30 3.28
CA GLN A 66 1.66 8.54 3.92
C GLN A 66 1.83 7.04 3.63
N ASN A 67 1.38 6.19 4.57
CA ASN A 67 1.28 4.74 4.42
C ASN A 67 0.16 4.19 5.29
N VAL A 68 -0.63 3.24 4.77
CA VAL A 68 -1.72 2.56 5.47
C VAL A 68 -1.63 1.05 5.36
N PHE A 69 -2.28 0.36 6.29
CA PHE A 69 -2.33 -1.10 6.34
C PHE A 69 -3.77 -1.60 6.45
N VAL A 70 -4.00 -2.79 5.88
CA VAL A 70 -5.28 -3.49 5.91
C VAL A 70 -5.02 -4.94 6.31
N ARG A 71 -5.85 -5.49 7.22
CA ARG A 71 -5.81 -6.90 7.60
C ARG A 71 -6.32 -7.76 6.45
N THR A 72 -5.66 -8.88 6.21
CA THR A 72 -6.06 -9.86 5.21
C THR A 72 -5.55 -11.24 5.61
N VAL A 73 -5.75 -12.23 4.76
CA VAL A 73 -5.31 -13.60 5.01
C VAL A 73 -4.66 -14.21 3.77
N ILE A 74 -3.76 -15.16 3.99
CA ILE A 74 -3.40 -16.16 3.01
C ILE A 74 -4.37 -17.33 3.20
N LYS A 75 -5.05 -17.76 2.14
CA LYS A 75 -5.83 -18.99 2.11
C LYS A 75 -4.87 -20.15 1.90
N ALA A 76 -4.48 -20.80 3.00
CA ALA A 76 -3.52 -21.89 2.96
C ALA A 76 -4.11 -23.13 2.27
N ASP A 77 -3.25 -23.90 1.59
CA ASP A 77 -3.65 -25.13 0.87
C ASP A 77 -4.18 -26.23 1.81
N ASP A 78 -3.87 -26.14 3.11
CA ASP A 78 -4.40 -27.02 4.15
C ASP A 78 -5.76 -26.57 4.71
N GLY A 79 -6.34 -25.49 4.17
CA GLY A 79 -7.66 -24.97 4.53
C GLY A 79 -7.66 -23.93 5.66
N ARG A 80 -6.50 -23.56 6.23
CA ARG A 80 -6.40 -22.50 7.23
C ARG A 80 -6.44 -21.12 6.59
N ASP A 81 -7.00 -20.17 7.31
CA ASP A 81 -6.80 -18.75 7.05
C ASP A 81 -5.61 -18.27 7.88
N VAL A 82 -4.50 -17.92 7.23
CA VAL A 82 -3.29 -17.41 7.89
C VAL A 82 -3.34 -15.89 7.92
N PRO A 83 -3.51 -15.26 9.09
CA PRO A 83 -3.64 -13.80 9.19
C PRO A 83 -2.36 -13.09 8.77
N ILE A 84 -2.48 -12.15 7.86
CA ILE A 84 -1.40 -11.27 7.42
C ILE A 84 -1.95 -9.84 7.27
N MET A 85 -1.11 -8.92 6.84
CA MET A 85 -1.55 -7.61 6.37
C MET A 85 -1.09 -7.37 4.94
N THR A 86 -1.79 -6.48 4.25
CA THR A 86 -1.31 -5.77 3.07
C THR A 86 -1.12 -4.30 3.42
N MET A 87 -0.41 -3.55 2.58
CA MET A 87 -0.22 -2.12 2.77
C MET A 87 -0.35 -1.35 1.47
N GLY A 88 -0.71 -0.08 1.60
CA GLY A 88 -0.84 0.87 0.49
C GLY A 88 -2.23 1.50 0.44
N PRO A 89 -2.30 2.66 -0.23
CA PRO A 89 -1.19 3.31 -0.91
C PRO A 89 -0.08 3.74 0.05
N ILE A 90 1.18 3.69 -0.41
CA ILE A 90 2.33 4.32 0.26
C ILE A 90 2.95 5.32 -0.72
N CYS A 91 3.19 6.54 -0.28
CA CYS A 91 3.77 7.56 -1.13
C CYS A 91 4.56 8.63 -0.39
N ILE A 92 5.38 9.33 -1.16
CA ILE A 92 6.05 10.59 -0.80
C ILE A 92 5.71 11.60 -1.89
N ILE A 93 5.51 12.87 -1.52
CA ILE A 93 5.25 13.94 -2.48
C ILE A 93 6.27 13.93 -3.62
N PRO A 94 5.87 14.30 -4.86
CA PRO A 94 6.73 14.20 -6.03
C PRO A 94 8.10 14.88 -5.88
N GLU A 95 8.13 16.06 -5.25
CA GLU A 95 9.33 16.90 -5.07
C GLU A 95 10.39 16.27 -4.16
N LEU A 96 9.99 15.33 -3.29
CA LEU A 96 10.87 14.67 -2.33
C LEU A 96 11.09 13.19 -2.64
N LYS A 97 10.59 12.71 -3.78
CA LYS A 97 10.87 11.33 -4.24
C LYS A 97 12.37 11.11 -4.44
N ARG A 98 12.82 9.87 -4.27
CA ARG A 98 14.23 9.43 -4.43
C ARG A 98 15.24 10.07 -3.48
N GLN A 99 14.80 10.70 -2.39
CA GLN A 99 15.65 11.28 -1.35
C GLN A 99 15.72 10.39 -0.07
N GLY A 100 15.19 9.16 -0.14
CA GLY A 100 15.24 8.19 0.97
C GLY A 100 14.01 8.22 1.90
N TYR A 101 13.17 9.23 1.87
CA TYR A 101 12.01 9.35 2.76
C TYR A 101 11.04 8.18 2.66
N GLY A 102 10.79 7.65 1.43
CA GLY A 102 9.92 6.50 1.23
C GLY A 102 10.43 5.25 1.97
N LYS A 103 11.75 5.01 1.94
CA LYS A 103 12.34 3.88 2.71
C LYS A 103 12.23 4.10 4.21
N LEU A 104 12.46 5.32 4.69
CA LEU A 104 12.35 5.66 6.12
C LEU A 104 10.92 5.46 6.63
N LEU A 105 9.91 5.91 5.85
CA LEU A 105 8.51 5.71 6.18
C LEU A 105 8.14 4.22 6.17
N LEU A 106 8.57 3.49 5.13
CA LEU A 106 8.33 2.05 5.01
C LEU A 106 8.94 1.28 6.19
N ASP A 107 10.23 1.47 6.46
CA ASP A 107 10.93 0.73 7.52
C ASP A 107 10.30 1.00 8.90
N TYR A 108 9.94 2.26 9.19
CA TYR A 108 9.21 2.60 10.40
C TYR A 108 7.86 1.89 10.49
N SER A 109 7.08 1.92 9.39
CA SER A 109 5.76 1.28 9.34
C SER A 109 5.85 -0.24 9.57
N LEU A 110 6.86 -0.90 8.98
CA LEU A 110 7.11 -2.34 9.16
C LEU A 110 7.46 -2.68 10.61
N GLU A 111 8.29 -1.84 11.26
CA GLU A 111 8.62 -2.01 12.67
C GLU A 111 7.37 -1.90 13.57
N GLN A 112 6.48 -0.93 13.30
CA GLN A 112 5.25 -0.80 14.07
C GLN A 112 4.28 -1.96 13.79
N ALA A 113 4.15 -2.41 12.53
CA ALA A 113 3.34 -3.57 12.17
C ALA A 113 3.83 -4.86 12.90
N ALA A 114 5.14 -5.08 12.97
CA ALA A 114 5.71 -6.19 13.73
C ALA A 114 5.38 -6.10 15.23
N LYS A 115 5.48 -4.90 15.83
CA LYS A 115 5.10 -4.66 17.23
C LYS A 115 3.62 -4.91 17.50
N LEU A 116 2.77 -4.65 16.51
CA LEU A 116 1.34 -4.93 16.58
C LEU A 116 1.01 -6.43 16.39
N GLY A 117 2.02 -7.26 16.10
CA GLY A 117 1.87 -8.71 15.94
C GLY A 117 1.59 -9.15 14.50
N CYS A 118 1.79 -8.29 13.50
CA CYS A 118 1.73 -8.70 12.10
C CYS A 118 2.85 -9.70 11.80
N GLY A 119 2.50 -10.93 11.41
CA GLY A 119 3.47 -11.99 11.13
C GLY A 119 4.14 -11.85 9.77
N ALA A 120 3.38 -11.44 8.76
CA ALA A 120 3.85 -11.25 7.39
C ALA A 120 3.01 -10.23 6.64
N LEU A 121 3.58 -9.70 5.56
CA LEU A 121 2.92 -8.82 4.59
C LEU A 121 3.01 -9.41 3.18
N CYS A 122 1.90 -9.28 2.43
CA CYS A 122 1.85 -9.55 0.99
C CYS A 122 1.17 -8.37 0.28
N PHE A 123 1.71 -7.93 -0.85
CA PHE A 123 1.13 -6.87 -1.70
C PHE A 123 1.78 -6.83 -3.08
N GLU A 124 1.22 -6.03 -3.98
CA GLU A 124 1.77 -5.76 -5.31
C GLU A 124 2.76 -4.58 -5.24
N GLY A 125 3.98 -4.78 -5.73
CA GLY A 125 5.00 -3.75 -5.68
C GLY A 125 6.22 -4.01 -6.54
N ASN A 126 7.09 -3.01 -6.63
CA ASN A 126 8.36 -3.10 -7.37
C ASN A 126 9.48 -3.57 -6.44
N ILE A 127 10.07 -4.71 -6.74
CA ILE A 127 11.16 -5.31 -5.96
C ILE A 127 12.39 -4.39 -5.83
N ASP A 128 12.67 -3.55 -6.83
CA ASP A 128 13.81 -2.63 -6.80
C ASP A 128 13.71 -1.59 -5.65
N PHE A 129 12.49 -1.28 -5.24
CA PHE A 129 12.25 -0.41 -4.09
C PHE A 129 12.10 -1.23 -2.80
N TYR A 130 11.16 -2.18 -2.77
CA TYR A 130 10.77 -2.90 -1.56
C TYR A 130 11.80 -3.93 -1.11
N GLY A 131 12.60 -4.49 -2.02
CA GLY A 131 13.69 -5.40 -1.69
C GLY A 131 14.75 -4.77 -0.77
N LYS A 132 14.93 -3.44 -0.80
CA LYS A 132 15.82 -2.69 0.09
C LYS A 132 15.34 -2.67 1.55
N SER A 133 14.08 -3.01 1.78
CA SER A 133 13.45 -3.18 3.11
C SER A 133 13.18 -4.64 3.43
N GLY A 134 13.79 -5.57 2.67
CA GLY A 134 13.79 -7.01 2.92
C GLY A 134 12.57 -7.76 2.42
N PHE A 135 11.80 -7.19 1.48
CA PHE A 135 10.81 -7.94 0.72
C PHE A 135 11.47 -8.82 -0.34
N ASP A 136 10.82 -9.91 -0.65
CA ASP A 136 11.19 -10.80 -1.74
C ASP A 136 9.93 -11.22 -2.52
N PHE A 137 10.10 -11.96 -3.63
CA PHE A 137 8.99 -12.51 -4.37
C PHE A 137 8.20 -13.48 -3.50
N ALA A 138 6.87 -13.35 -3.47
CA ALA A 138 5.99 -14.18 -2.65
C ALA A 138 6.10 -15.69 -2.98
N SER A 139 6.48 -16.01 -4.21
CA SER A 139 6.76 -17.38 -4.64
C SER A 139 7.84 -18.09 -3.83
N LYS A 140 8.81 -17.35 -3.27
CA LYS A 140 9.85 -17.92 -2.39
C LYS A 140 9.30 -18.42 -1.06
N TYR A 141 8.15 -17.91 -0.63
CA TYR A 141 7.43 -18.32 0.56
C TYR A 141 6.32 -19.34 0.25
N GLY A 142 6.23 -19.80 -1.01
CA GLY A 142 5.16 -20.72 -1.43
C GLY A 142 3.78 -20.08 -1.56
N ILE A 143 3.71 -18.74 -1.64
CA ILE A 143 2.46 -18.00 -1.74
C ILE A 143 2.21 -17.59 -3.19
N ARG A 144 1.02 -17.91 -3.69
CA ARG A 144 0.56 -17.61 -5.04
C ARG A 144 -0.39 -16.41 -5.03
N TYR A 145 -0.42 -15.67 -6.13
CA TYR A 145 -1.40 -14.61 -6.33
C TYR A 145 -2.69 -15.21 -6.92
N HIS A 146 -3.82 -14.94 -6.27
CA HIS A 146 -5.11 -15.51 -6.68
C HIS A 146 -5.49 -15.07 -8.10
N GLY A 147 -5.92 -16.03 -8.92
CA GLY A 147 -6.36 -15.79 -10.28
C GLY A 147 -5.22 -15.62 -11.30
N LEU A 148 -3.95 -15.63 -10.87
CA LEU A 148 -2.82 -15.63 -11.80
C LEU A 148 -2.58 -17.06 -12.32
N PRO A 149 -2.61 -17.29 -13.65
CA PRO A 149 -2.36 -18.62 -14.20
C PRO A 149 -0.97 -19.15 -13.85
N GLU A 150 -0.84 -20.45 -13.72
CA GLU A 150 0.46 -21.09 -13.49
C GLU A 150 1.44 -20.79 -14.62
N GLY A 151 2.66 -20.38 -14.26
CA GLY A 151 3.72 -20.02 -15.19
C GLY A 151 3.72 -18.56 -15.68
N GLU A 152 2.70 -17.79 -15.32
CA GLU A 152 2.70 -16.34 -15.58
C GLU A 152 3.62 -15.57 -14.62
N ASP A 153 4.08 -14.41 -15.07
CA ASP A 153 4.99 -13.57 -14.29
C ASP A 153 4.31 -12.97 -13.05
N ALA A 154 4.76 -13.41 -11.89
CA ALA A 154 4.35 -12.92 -10.58
C ALA A 154 5.38 -11.98 -9.93
N SER A 155 6.31 -11.39 -10.70
CA SER A 155 7.39 -10.55 -10.17
C SER A 155 6.89 -9.26 -9.48
N PHE A 156 5.64 -8.90 -9.71
CA PHE A 156 4.97 -7.79 -9.02
C PHE A 156 4.48 -8.16 -7.61
N PHE A 157 4.37 -9.45 -7.29
CA PHE A 157 3.79 -9.92 -6.03
C PHE A 157 4.88 -10.23 -5.00
N LEU A 158 4.91 -9.44 -3.94
CA LEU A 158 5.95 -9.41 -2.93
C LEU A 158 5.43 -9.88 -1.58
N CYS A 159 6.32 -10.51 -0.82
CA CYS A 159 6.07 -10.95 0.54
C CYS A 159 7.26 -10.62 1.45
N LYS A 160 6.98 -10.42 2.74
CA LYS A 160 7.97 -10.31 3.80
C LYS A 160 7.42 -10.86 5.09
N GLU A 161 8.17 -11.76 5.74
CA GLU A 161 7.94 -12.10 7.13
C GLU A 161 8.43 -10.95 8.03
N LEU A 162 7.62 -10.55 8.98
CA LEU A 162 8.00 -9.64 10.05
C LEU A 162 8.37 -10.40 11.34
N ILE A 163 7.79 -11.58 11.51
CA ILE A 163 8.13 -12.53 12.57
C ILE A 163 8.81 -13.73 11.90
N PRO A 164 10.10 -13.98 12.18
CA PRO A 164 10.83 -15.08 11.53
C PRO A 164 10.12 -16.43 11.69
N GLY A 165 9.98 -17.16 10.60
CA GLY A 165 9.33 -18.48 10.57
C GLY A 165 7.80 -18.44 10.59
N TYR A 166 7.19 -17.28 10.49
CA TYR A 166 5.73 -17.16 10.51
C TYR A 166 5.04 -17.92 9.37
N LEU A 167 5.69 -17.98 8.22
CA LEU A 167 5.20 -18.69 7.03
C LEU A 167 5.80 -20.08 6.85
N ASP A 168 6.57 -20.59 7.83
CA ASP A 168 7.17 -21.92 7.73
C ASP A 168 6.10 -23.01 7.53
N GLY A 169 6.23 -23.76 6.44
CA GLY A 169 5.29 -24.82 6.07
C GLY A 169 3.93 -24.32 5.56
N ILE A 170 3.79 -23.02 5.31
CA ILE A 170 2.59 -22.46 4.71
C ILE A 170 2.77 -22.39 3.19
N THR A 171 1.83 -22.97 2.45
CA THR A 171 1.60 -22.71 1.03
C THR A 171 0.16 -22.27 0.85
N GLY A 172 -0.13 -21.42 -0.14
CA GLY A 172 -1.51 -20.93 -0.29
C GLY A 172 -1.63 -19.78 -1.29
N GLU A 173 -2.80 -19.15 -1.26
CA GLU A 173 -3.13 -18.04 -2.14
C GLU A 173 -3.43 -16.75 -1.37
N TYR A 174 -2.94 -15.66 -1.90
CA TYR A 174 -3.29 -14.32 -1.48
C TYR A 174 -4.21 -13.67 -2.52
N SER A 175 -5.23 -12.97 -2.05
CA SER A 175 -6.07 -12.10 -2.89
C SER A 175 -6.00 -10.68 -2.34
N THR A 176 -5.86 -9.70 -3.23
CA THR A 176 -5.96 -8.28 -2.85
C THR A 176 -7.35 -8.02 -2.25
N PRO A 177 -7.41 -7.37 -1.07
CA PRO A 177 -8.69 -7.05 -0.44
C PRO A 177 -9.60 -6.22 -1.34
N LYS A 178 -10.92 -6.47 -1.26
CA LYS A 178 -11.92 -5.81 -2.10
C LYS A 178 -11.90 -4.29 -2.00
N GLY A 179 -11.55 -3.74 -0.83
CA GLY A 179 -11.42 -2.30 -0.64
C GLY A 179 -10.48 -1.58 -1.61
N TYR A 180 -9.58 -2.31 -2.28
CA TYR A 180 -8.71 -1.74 -3.33
C TYR A 180 -9.38 -1.61 -4.70
N PHE A 181 -10.54 -2.23 -4.92
CA PHE A 181 -11.27 -2.22 -6.18
C PHE A 181 -12.50 -1.29 -6.18
N VAL A 182 -12.67 -0.49 -5.14
CA VAL A 182 -13.86 0.37 -4.95
C VAL A 182 -14.12 1.36 -6.09
N CYS A 183 -13.09 1.77 -6.82
CA CYS A 183 -13.24 2.66 -7.97
C CYS A 183 -13.91 1.96 -9.16
N ASP A 184 -13.60 0.68 -9.35
CA ASP A 184 -14.16 -0.13 -10.44
C ASP A 184 -15.57 -0.63 -10.08
N GLU A 185 -15.82 -0.87 -8.79
CA GLU A 185 -17.14 -1.27 -8.27
C GLU A 185 -18.12 -0.10 -8.21
N ASN A 186 -17.65 1.13 -7.96
CA ASN A 186 -18.48 2.34 -7.78
C ASN A 186 -17.95 3.53 -8.60
N PRO A 187 -17.90 3.45 -9.94
CA PRO A 187 -17.27 4.46 -10.78
C PRO A 187 -17.96 5.83 -10.68
N GLU A 188 -19.30 5.88 -10.52
CA GLU A 188 -20.03 7.16 -10.39
C GLU A 188 -19.69 7.89 -9.09
N GLU A 189 -19.52 7.15 -8.00
CA GLU A 189 -19.11 7.74 -6.72
C GLU A 189 -17.67 8.24 -6.78
N PHE A 190 -16.80 7.47 -7.42
CA PHE A 190 -15.43 7.89 -7.66
C PHE A 190 -15.36 9.17 -8.49
N GLU A 191 -16.10 9.26 -9.61
CA GLU A 191 -16.12 10.47 -10.44
C GLU A 191 -16.66 11.69 -9.68
N ARG A 192 -17.69 11.51 -8.87
CA ARG A 192 -18.21 12.58 -8.01
C ARG A 192 -17.15 13.07 -7.02
N TYR A 193 -16.45 12.15 -6.35
CA TYR A 193 -15.38 12.47 -5.41
C TYR A 193 -14.19 13.13 -6.12
N GLU A 194 -13.76 12.62 -7.27
CA GLU A 194 -12.69 13.21 -8.07
C GLU A 194 -13.02 14.66 -8.49
N SER A 195 -14.29 14.97 -8.74
CA SER A 195 -14.73 16.32 -9.10
C SER A 195 -14.56 17.37 -8.01
N GLU A 196 -14.33 16.96 -6.76
CA GLU A 196 -14.03 17.87 -5.64
C GLU A 196 -12.59 18.39 -5.66
N PHE A 197 -11.72 17.83 -6.50
CA PHE A 197 -10.32 18.23 -6.65
C PHE A 197 -10.11 19.13 -7.87
N PRO A 198 -9.04 19.92 -7.90
CA PRO A 198 -8.69 20.69 -9.10
C PRO A 198 -8.54 19.79 -10.33
N THR A 199 -9.11 20.24 -11.44
CA THR A 199 -9.00 19.51 -12.71
C THR A 199 -7.54 19.38 -13.15
N LYS A 200 -7.14 18.16 -13.53
CA LYS A 200 -5.81 17.84 -14.07
C LYS A 200 -5.94 17.01 -15.34
N GLU A 201 -5.00 17.17 -16.25
CA GLU A 201 -4.95 16.39 -17.48
C GLU A 201 -4.65 14.92 -17.20
N LYS A 202 -5.51 14.03 -17.70
CA LYS A 202 -5.31 12.57 -17.63
C LYS A 202 -4.52 12.15 -18.88
N LEU A 203 -3.29 11.67 -18.67
CA LEU A 203 -2.39 11.28 -19.76
C LEU A 203 -2.26 9.77 -19.84
N LYS A 204 -2.36 9.22 -21.04
CA LYS A 204 -2.00 7.84 -21.32
C LYS A 204 -0.50 7.77 -21.63
N LEU A 205 0.28 7.17 -20.73
CA LEU A 205 1.73 7.12 -20.80
C LEU A 205 2.23 5.67 -20.97
N PRO A 206 3.38 5.46 -21.61
CA PRO A 206 4.00 4.14 -21.65
C PRO A 206 4.31 3.61 -20.25
N GLY A 207 4.06 2.32 -20.03
CA GLY A 207 4.32 1.66 -18.74
C GLY A 207 3.17 1.74 -17.72
N GLN A 208 2.06 2.39 -18.06
CA GLN A 208 0.84 2.29 -17.28
C GLN A 208 0.25 0.87 -17.39
N LEU A 209 -0.39 0.42 -16.31
CA LEU A 209 -0.94 -0.93 -16.20
C LEU A 209 -2.37 -1.04 -16.77
N PHE A 210 -3.06 0.09 -16.99
CA PHE A 210 -4.47 0.17 -17.39
C PHE A 210 -4.71 1.18 -18.50
#